data_20cc99ba0dd7fd7eeed07421a7053761
#
_entry.id   20cc99ba0dd7fd7eeed07421a7053761
#
_cell.length_a   1.000
_cell.length_b   1.000
_cell.length_c   1.000
_cell.angle_alpha   90.00
_cell.angle_beta   90.00
_cell.angle_gamma   90.00
#
_symmetry.space_group_name_H-M   'P 1'
#
loop_
_entity.id
_entity.type
_entity.pdbx_description
1 polymer ?
#
loop_
_entity_poly.entity_id
_entity_poly.type
_entity_poly.pdbx_seq_one_letter_code
_entity_poly.pdbx_strand_id
1 'polypeptide(L)'
;KVDYPSEKLSDYYGDHVFDRKKMQEYLPSEAYKAVINAIEKGTPINREMADMIANGMKNWAKTFNVTHYTHWFQPLTDGTAEKHDGFIEFGDDGDVIERFSGKLLIQQEPDASSFPNGGIRNTFEARGYTAWDVSSPAFIVDSTLCIPTIFISYTGEALDYKTPLLKALGAVDKAATEVCKMFDPNVKRVYANLGWEQEYFLVVTVLYN
;
A
#
# COMPACT_ATOMS: atom_id res chain seq x y z
N LYS A 1 15.91 -10.26 -29.44
CA LYS A 1 14.74 -11.09 -29.69
C LYS A 1 13.81 -10.89 -28.50
N VAL A 2 12.60 -10.41 -28.76
CA VAL A 2 11.60 -10.28 -27.70
C VAL A 2 10.85 -11.59 -27.64
N ASP A 3 10.90 -12.28 -26.50
CA ASP A 3 10.10 -13.46 -26.28
C ASP A 3 8.69 -13.03 -25.84
N TYR A 4 7.70 -13.46 -26.59
CA TYR A 4 6.30 -13.20 -26.24
C TYR A 4 5.85 -14.16 -25.13
N PRO A 5 4.96 -13.71 -24.21
CA PRO A 5 4.38 -14.60 -23.22
C PRO A 5 3.68 -15.78 -23.90
N SER A 6 3.92 -16.98 -23.41
CA SER A 6 3.27 -18.21 -23.89
C SER A 6 1.87 -18.41 -23.26
N GLU A 7 1.56 -17.69 -22.19
CA GLU A 7 0.32 -17.75 -21.43
C GLU A 7 -0.61 -16.60 -21.79
N LYS A 8 -1.89 -16.76 -21.54
CA LYS A 8 -2.85 -15.68 -21.72
C LYS A 8 -2.59 -14.59 -20.66
N LEU A 9 -2.73 -13.33 -21.07
CA LEU A 9 -2.57 -12.19 -20.17
C LEU A 9 -3.46 -12.31 -18.92
N SER A 10 -4.67 -12.83 -19.07
CA SER A 10 -5.61 -13.05 -17.96
C SER A 10 -5.12 -14.07 -16.92
N ASP A 11 -4.19 -14.93 -17.27
CA ASP A 11 -3.74 -16.03 -16.42
C ASP A 11 -2.67 -15.57 -15.42
N TYR A 12 -1.94 -14.49 -15.74
CA TYR A 12 -0.88 -13.95 -14.88
C TYR A 12 -1.09 -12.48 -14.47
N TYR A 13 -2.06 -11.78 -15.07
CA TYR A 13 -2.32 -10.39 -14.72
C TYR A 13 -2.81 -10.25 -13.27
N GLY A 14 -2.07 -9.50 -12.47
CA GLY A 14 -2.40 -9.27 -11.07
C GLY A 14 -2.02 -10.41 -10.11
N ASP A 15 -1.24 -11.41 -10.55
CA ASP A 15 -0.83 -12.51 -9.67
C ASP A 15 -0.04 -12.04 -8.46
N HIS A 16 0.76 -11.01 -8.63
CA HIS A 16 1.56 -10.39 -7.57
C HIS A 16 0.83 -9.25 -6.84
N VAL A 17 -0.50 -9.19 -6.91
CA VAL A 17 -1.31 -8.18 -6.20
C VAL A 17 -2.22 -8.87 -5.20
N PHE A 18 -2.23 -8.41 -3.96
CA PHE A 18 -3.11 -8.90 -2.88
C PHE A 18 -4.52 -8.34 -3.05
N ASP A 19 -5.20 -8.80 -4.10
CA ASP A 19 -6.54 -8.39 -4.49
C ASP A 19 -7.63 -9.02 -3.60
N ARG A 20 -8.90 -8.69 -3.86
CA ARG A 20 -10.05 -9.22 -3.10
C ARG A 20 -10.12 -10.75 -3.12
N LYS A 21 -9.71 -11.39 -4.21
CA LYS A 21 -9.72 -12.87 -4.33
C LYS A 21 -8.69 -13.49 -3.38
N LYS A 22 -7.46 -12.95 -3.37
CA LYS A 22 -6.41 -13.39 -2.46
C LYS A 22 -6.72 -13.04 -1.01
N MET A 23 -7.36 -11.90 -0.75
CA MET A 23 -7.86 -11.57 0.58
C MET A 23 -8.89 -12.61 1.08
N GLN A 24 -9.79 -13.09 0.23
CA GLN A 24 -10.75 -14.14 0.60
C GLN A 24 -10.07 -15.48 0.88
N GLU A 25 -8.99 -15.79 0.18
CA GLU A 25 -8.27 -17.06 0.29
C GLU A 25 -7.38 -17.09 1.54
N TYR A 26 -6.68 -15.99 1.82
CA TYR A 26 -5.63 -15.94 2.84
C TYR A 26 -6.05 -15.30 4.17
N LEU A 27 -7.19 -14.61 4.22
CA LEU A 27 -7.67 -13.98 5.44
C LEU A 27 -8.81 -14.77 6.08
N PRO A 28 -8.86 -14.85 7.42
CA PRO A 28 -10.07 -15.25 8.11
C PRO A 28 -11.27 -14.39 7.71
N SER A 29 -12.47 -14.97 7.68
CA SER A 29 -13.69 -14.29 7.21
C SER A 29 -13.95 -12.94 7.89
N GLU A 30 -13.63 -12.82 9.18
CA GLU A 30 -13.79 -11.58 9.94
C GLU A 30 -12.76 -10.52 9.54
N ALA A 31 -11.50 -10.90 9.33
CA ALA A 31 -10.44 -10.01 8.86
C ALA A 31 -10.74 -9.53 7.43
N TYR A 32 -11.18 -10.41 6.53
CA TYR A 32 -11.64 -10.04 5.20
C TYR A 32 -12.77 -8.99 5.25
N LYS A 33 -13.81 -9.24 6.06
CA LYS A 33 -14.91 -8.29 6.24
C LYS A 33 -14.44 -6.95 6.80
N ALA A 34 -13.48 -6.96 7.73
CA ALA A 34 -12.92 -5.74 8.29
C ALA A 34 -12.21 -4.91 7.22
N VAL A 35 -11.37 -5.53 6.36
CA VAL A 35 -10.71 -4.84 5.24
C VAL A 35 -11.72 -4.27 4.25
N ILE A 36 -12.71 -5.06 3.84
CA ILE A 36 -13.72 -4.59 2.89
C ILE A 36 -14.54 -3.43 3.47
N ASN A 37 -14.92 -3.49 4.75
CA ASN A 37 -15.61 -2.37 5.41
C ASN A 37 -14.71 -1.13 5.51
N ALA A 38 -13.42 -1.31 5.76
CA ALA A 38 -12.46 -0.20 5.77
C ALA A 38 -12.35 0.46 4.39
N ILE A 39 -12.23 -0.34 3.33
CA ILE A 39 -12.18 0.14 1.94
C ILE A 39 -13.49 0.85 1.54
N GLU A 40 -14.63 0.24 1.82
CA GLU A 40 -15.93 0.71 1.32
C GLU A 40 -16.60 1.78 2.19
N LYS A 41 -16.34 1.76 3.50
CA LYS A 41 -17.03 2.60 4.48
C LYS A 41 -16.09 3.47 5.32
N GLY A 42 -14.76 3.29 5.17
CA GLY A 42 -13.78 4.00 6.00
C GLY A 42 -13.78 3.56 7.47
N THR A 43 -14.24 2.34 7.78
CA THR A 43 -14.29 1.81 9.16
C THR A 43 -12.88 1.55 9.67
N PRO A 44 -12.51 1.95 10.88
CA PRO A 44 -11.20 1.65 11.44
C PRO A 44 -10.97 0.14 11.60
N ILE A 45 -9.75 -0.30 11.31
CA ILE A 45 -9.29 -1.67 11.57
C ILE A 45 -8.66 -1.69 12.96
N ASN A 46 -9.14 -2.55 13.84
CA ASN A 46 -8.57 -2.73 15.16
C ASN A 46 -7.27 -3.58 15.09
N ARG A 47 -6.53 -3.63 16.20
CA ARG A 47 -5.23 -4.30 16.26
C ARG A 47 -5.32 -5.80 15.97
N GLU A 48 -6.31 -6.48 16.50
CA GLU A 48 -6.50 -7.92 16.31
C GLU A 48 -6.74 -8.26 14.84
N MET A 49 -7.62 -7.50 14.18
CA MET A 49 -7.85 -7.64 12.74
C MET A 49 -6.59 -7.31 11.93
N ALA A 50 -5.83 -6.31 12.33
CA ALA A 50 -4.58 -5.97 11.66
C ALA A 50 -3.54 -7.09 11.77
N ASP A 51 -3.43 -7.76 12.91
CA ASP A 51 -2.54 -8.92 13.09
C ASP A 51 -2.96 -10.08 12.18
N MET A 52 -4.25 -10.37 12.07
CA MET A 52 -4.77 -11.40 11.15
C MET A 52 -4.49 -11.05 9.69
N ILE A 53 -4.67 -9.78 9.30
CA ILE A 53 -4.42 -9.30 7.94
C ILE A 53 -2.94 -9.40 7.61
N ALA A 54 -2.06 -8.92 8.50
CA ALA A 54 -0.62 -8.99 8.32
C ALA A 54 -0.14 -10.43 8.13
N ASN A 55 -0.62 -11.34 8.97
CA ASN A 55 -0.27 -12.76 8.86
C ASN A 55 -0.78 -13.37 7.53
N GLY A 56 -1.98 -13.03 7.09
CA GLY A 56 -2.51 -13.48 5.79
C GLY A 56 -1.69 -12.95 4.61
N MET A 57 -1.32 -11.65 4.61
CA MET A 57 -0.44 -11.06 3.61
C MET A 57 0.92 -11.75 3.57
N LYS A 58 1.55 -11.99 4.74
CA LYS A 58 2.80 -12.73 4.85
C LYS A 58 2.69 -14.14 4.25
N ASN A 59 1.65 -14.87 4.62
CA ASN A 59 1.46 -16.25 4.14
C ASN A 59 1.27 -16.28 2.62
N TRP A 60 0.52 -15.34 2.05
CA TRP A 60 0.42 -15.19 0.61
C TRP A 60 1.77 -14.85 -0.03
N ALA A 61 2.47 -13.84 0.50
CA ALA A 61 3.76 -13.40 -0.05
C ALA A 61 4.81 -14.53 -0.02
N LYS A 62 4.80 -15.38 1.01
CA LYS A 62 5.69 -16.55 1.11
C LYS A 62 5.49 -17.56 0.00
N THR A 63 4.32 -17.65 -0.63
CA THR A 63 4.11 -18.53 -1.80
C THR A 63 4.93 -18.11 -3.02
N PHE A 64 5.40 -16.87 -3.03
CA PHE A 64 6.30 -16.28 -4.04
C PHE A 64 7.75 -16.16 -3.55
N ASN A 65 8.13 -16.86 -2.49
CA ASN A 65 9.47 -16.79 -1.87
C ASN A 65 9.86 -15.39 -1.37
N VAL A 66 8.89 -14.56 -1.03
CA VAL A 66 9.11 -13.24 -0.44
C VAL A 66 9.66 -13.40 0.97
N THR A 67 10.71 -12.66 1.29
CA THR A 67 11.43 -12.70 2.58
C THR A 67 11.37 -11.37 3.33
N HIS A 68 11.02 -10.29 2.63
CA HIS A 68 11.02 -8.95 3.16
C HIS A 68 9.68 -8.27 2.88
N TYR A 69 9.40 -7.20 3.62
CA TYR A 69 8.30 -6.28 3.34
C TYR A 69 8.82 -4.86 3.40
N THR A 70 8.08 -3.95 2.76
CA THR A 70 8.38 -2.52 2.80
C THR A 70 7.12 -1.70 2.89
N HIS A 71 7.16 -0.62 3.67
CA HIS A 71 6.25 0.49 3.50
C HIS A 71 6.70 1.29 2.28
N TRP A 72 5.87 1.27 1.26
CA TRP A 72 6.12 1.87 -0.05
C TRP A 72 5.34 3.18 -0.18
N PHE A 73 6.03 4.31 -0.36
CA PHE A 73 5.43 5.63 -0.36
C PHE A 73 6.14 6.61 -1.29
N GLN A 74 5.47 7.74 -1.60
CA GLN A 74 5.92 8.77 -2.52
C GLN A 74 6.16 10.08 -1.74
N PRO A 75 7.36 10.31 -1.17
CA PRO A 75 7.65 11.51 -0.41
C PRO A 75 7.73 12.75 -1.31
N LEU A 76 7.55 13.94 -0.72
CA LEU A 76 7.70 15.22 -1.43
C LEU A 76 9.13 15.48 -1.93
N THR A 77 10.11 14.69 -1.50
CA THR A 77 11.51 14.76 -1.92
C THR A 77 11.79 14.12 -3.28
N ASP A 78 10.74 13.74 -4.01
CA ASP A 78 10.78 12.98 -5.26
C ASP A 78 11.28 11.53 -5.15
N GLY A 79 10.89 10.74 -6.13
CA GLY A 79 11.16 9.32 -6.17
C GLY A 79 10.26 8.50 -5.25
N THR A 80 10.49 7.20 -5.26
CA THR A 80 9.82 6.24 -4.38
C THR A 80 10.70 5.96 -3.17
N ALA A 81 10.11 5.98 -1.99
CA ALA A 81 10.79 5.60 -0.75
C ALA A 81 10.27 4.28 -0.23
N GLU A 82 11.13 3.54 0.46
CA GLU A 82 10.88 2.17 0.89
C GLU A 82 11.49 1.93 2.27
N LYS A 83 10.64 1.65 3.26
CA LYS A 83 11.08 1.22 4.59
C LYS A 83 11.11 -0.30 4.64
N HIS A 84 12.22 -0.88 4.23
CA HIS A 84 12.43 -2.32 4.18
C HIS A 84 12.68 -2.93 5.56
N ASP A 85 12.07 -4.10 5.78
CA ASP A 85 12.35 -4.98 6.92
C ASP A 85 12.16 -6.46 6.50
N GLY A 86 12.86 -7.38 7.18
CA GLY A 86 12.64 -8.82 7.00
C GLY A 86 11.41 -9.31 7.78
N PHE A 87 10.84 -10.44 7.34
CA PHE A 87 9.83 -11.16 8.12
C PHE A 87 10.44 -11.91 9.30
N ILE A 88 11.37 -11.29 10.02
CA ILE A 88 12.11 -11.91 11.11
C ILE A 88 12.00 -11.04 12.36
N GLU A 89 11.65 -11.66 13.47
CA GLU A 89 11.76 -11.09 14.83
C GLU A 89 12.57 -12.07 15.70
N PHE A 90 13.20 -11.53 16.73
CA PHE A 90 13.88 -12.35 17.75
C PHE A 90 12.93 -12.58 18.92
N GLY A 91 12.76 -13.84 19.31
CA GLY A 91 12.05 -14.20 20.51
C GLY A 91 12.88 -13.90 21.78
N ASP A 92 12.23 -13.97 22.94
CA ASP A 92 12.85 -13.67 24.25
C ASP A 92 14.03 -14.62 24.56
N ASP A 93 14.01 -15.83 24.03
CA ASP A 93 15.07 -16.84 24.18
C ASP A 93 16.15 -16.74 23.09
N GLY A 94 16.10 -15.74 22.22
CA GLY A 94 17.04 -15.56 21.10
C GLY A 94 16.70 -16.37 19.85
N ASP A 95 15.60 -17.07 19.86
CA ASP A 95 15.10 -17.80 18.68
C ASP A 95 14.66 -16.83 17.57
N VAL A 96 14.90 -17.24 16.34
CA VAL A 96 14.43 -16.48 15.16
C VAL A 96 13.01 -16.91 14.83
N ILE A 97 12.10 -15.95 14.83
CA ILE A 97 10.68 -16.16 14.54
C ILE A 97 10.32 -15.43 13.26
N GLU A 98 9.71 -16.14 12.30
CA GLU A 98 9.10 -15.47 11.14
C GLU A 98 7.80 -14.80 11.55
N ARG A 99 7.80 -13.48 11.58
CA ARG A 99 6.65 -12.69 11.99
C ARG A 99 6.46 -11.44 11.15
N PHE A 100 5.20 -11.12 10.92
CA PHE A 100 4.75 -9.82 10.42
C PHE A 100 3.49 -9.44 11.21
N SER A 101 3.61 -8.43 12.06
CA SER A 101 2.52 -8.03 12.96
C SER A 101 1.67 -6.92 12.38
N GLY A 102 0.44 -6.80 12.87
CA GLY A 102 -0.45 -5.70 12.52
C GLY A 102 0.12 -4.33 12.87
N LYS A 103 0.94 -4.22 13.92
CA LYS A 103 1.66 -2.98 14.25
C LYS A 103 2.58 -2.56 13.10
N LEU A 104 3.35 -3.51 12.57
CA LEU A 104 4.28 -3.27 11.47
C LEU A 104 3.55 -3.01 10.14
N LEU A 105 2.38 -3.63 9.93
CA LEU A 105 1.52 -3.35 8.79
C LEU A 105 0.96 -1.94 8.84
N ILE A 106 0.42 -1.51 9.98
CA ILE A 106 -0.33 -0.24 10.08
C ILE A 106 0.60 0.96 10.01
N GLN A 107 1.73 0.94 10.72
CA GLN A 107 2.58 2.11 10.87
C GLN A 107 4.04 1.75 11.03
N GLN A 108 4.90 2.54 10.38
CA GLN A 108 6.34 2.56 10.60
C GLN A 108 6.88 3.99 10.67
N GLU A 109 8.12 4.11 11.09
CA GLU A 109 8.84 5.37 11.18
C GLU A 109 10.08 5.30 10.28
N PRO A 110 10.01 5.82 9.03
CA PRO A 110 11.15 5.79 8.10
C PRO A 110 12.23 6.79 8.51
N ASP A 111 13.45 6.46 8.19
CA ASP A 111 14.62 7.31 8.34
C ASP A 111 15.29 7.62 7.00
N ALA A 112 16.51 8.17 7.02
CA ALA A 112 17.26 8.54 5.83
C ALA A 112 17.49 7.37 4.87
N SER A 113 17.63 6.14 5.36
CA SER A 113 17.87 4.95 4.56
C SER A 113 16.68 4.55 3.67
N SER A 114 15.48 5.01 4.02
CA SER A 114 14.25 4.72 3.28
C SER A 114 14.06 5.59 2.03
N PHE A 115 14.84 6.66 1.88
CA PHE A 115 14.69 7.64 0.81
C PHE A 115 15.75 7.45 -0.29
N PRO A 116 15.40 7.59 -1.58
CA PRO A 116 16.34 7.39 -2.68
C PRO A 116 17.62 8.23 -2.59
N ASN A 117 17.50 9.48 -2.13
CA ASN A 117 18.59 10.44 -2.02
C ASN A 117 19.23 10.51 -0.62
N GLY A 118 18.86 9.62 0.27
CA GLY A 118 19.48 9.38 1.57
C GLY A 118 19.53 10.56 2.55
N GLY A 119 19.72 11.80 2.15
CA GLY A 119 19.95 12.88 3.10
C GLY A 119 19.67 14.31 2.62
N ILE A 120 19.39 14.52 1.37
CA ILE A 120 19.11 15.87 0.85
C ILE A 120 17.63 16.18 0.97
N ARG A 121 17.22 16.66 2.12
CA ARG A 121 15.85 17.10 2.40
C ARG A 121 15.81 18.06 3.57
N ASN A 122 14.71 18.80 3.68
CA ASN A 122 14.51 19.71 4.80
C ASN A 122 14.33 18.93 6.12
N THR A 123 14.68 19.53 7.25
CA THR A 123 14.63 18.87 8.55
C THR A 123 13.22 18.35 8.91
N PHE A 124 12.16 19.08 8.54
CA PHE A 124 10.78 18.68 8.80
C PHE A 124 10.32 17.47 7.96
N GLU A 125 10.97 17.19 6.84
CA GLU A 125 10.74 16.03 5.99
C GLU A 125 11.63 14.84 6.37
N ALA A 126 12.54 15.03 7.32
CA ALA A 126 13.55 14.03 7.65
C ALA A 126 12.97 12.79 8.30
N ARG A 127 11.90 12.94 9.06
CA ARG A 127 11.21 11.87 9.79
C ARG A 127 9.72 12.12 9.86
N GLY A 128 8.97 11.04 10.01
CA GLY A 128 7.53 11.04 10.17
C GLY A 128 7.03 9.63 10.34
N TYR A 129 5.74 9.46 10.11
CA TYR A 129 5.10 8.16 10.14
C TYR A 129 4.63 7.78 8.74
N THR A 130 4.88 6.53 8.37
CA THR A 130 4.09 5.90 7.31
C THR A 130 2.85 5.27 7.93
N ALA A 131 1.72 5.32 7.21
CA ALA A 131 0.51 4.65 7.62
C ALA A 131 -0.09 3.90 6.44
N TRP A 132 -0.49 2.65 6.68
CA TRP A 132 -1.06 1.79 5.64
C TRP A 132 -2.29 2.43 5.00
N ASP A 133 -2.28 2.51 3.67
CA ASP A 133 -3.44 2.86 2.88
C ASP A 133 -4.19 1.59 2.49
N VAL A 134 -5.23 1.27 3.25
CA VAL A 134 -6.07 0.10 3.03
C VAL A 134 -6.80 0.12 1.67
N SER A 135 -6.96 1.29 1.07
CA SER A 135 -7.64 1.43 -0.23
C SER A 135 -6.77 1.01 -1.42
N SER A 136 -5.47 0.88 -1.20
CA SER A 136 -4.50 0.42 -2.21
C SER A 136 -4.04 -1.00 -1.90
N PRO A 137 -4.13 -1.93 -2.85
CA PRO A 137 -3.71 -3.32 -2.62
C PRO A 137 -2.19 -3.40 -2.43
N ALA A 138 -1.76 -4.27 -1.51
CA ALA A 138 -0.36 -4.66 -1.41
C ALA A 138 0.05 -5.46 -2.65
N PHE A 139 1.33 -5.42 -3.01
CA PHE A 139 1.85 -6.08 -4.19
C PHE A 139 3.27 -6.59 -3.95
N ILE A 140 3.76 -7.47 -4.82
CA ILE A 140 5.09 -8.06 -4.72
C ILE A 140 5.96 -7.53 -5.86
N VAL A 141 7.16 -7.08 -5.49
CA VAL A 141 8.25 -6.78 -6.41
C VAL A 141 9.47 -7.60 -5.97
N ASP A 142 10.00 -8.41 -6.83
CA ASP A 142 11.07 -9.35 -6.54
C ASP A 142 10.79 -10.20 -5.29
N SER A 143 11.62 -10.08 -4.25
CA SER A 143 11.49 -10.80 -2.99
C SER A 143 10.84 -9.97 -1.87
N THR A 144 10.15 -8.88 -2.22
CA THR A 144 9.63 -7.90 -1.26
C THR A 144 8.11 -7.71 -1.40
N LEU A 145 7.41 -7.81 -0.28
CA LEU A 145 6.02 -7.40 -0.16
C LEU A 145 5.95 -5.87 0.00
N CYS A 146 5.43 -5.17 -1.00
CA CYS A 146 5.25 -3.73 -0.99
C CYS A 146 3.86 -3.37 -0.43
N ILE A 147 3.83 -2.58 0.63
CA ILE A 147 2.60 -2.12 1.30
C ILE A 147 2.44 -0.63 1.01
N PRO A 148 1.44 -0.24 0.18
CA PRO A 148 1.20 1.17 -0.10
C PRO A 148 0.84 1.94 1.17
N THR A 149 1.53 3.05 1.40
CA THR A 149 1.34 3.88 2.59
C THR A 149 1.26 5.36 2.24
N ILE A 150 0.74 6.14 3.16
CA ILE A 150 0.94 7.59 3.23
C ILE A 150 2.17 7.88 4.08
N PHE A 151 2.72 9.09 3.93
CA PHE A 151 3.79 9.62 4.76
C PHE A 151 3.40 10.98 5.34
N ILE A 152 3.41 11.07 6.66
CA ILE A 152 2.99 12.25 7.41
C ILE A 152 4.02 12.64 8.45
N SER A 153 4.12 13.93 8.77
CA SER A 153 4.97 14.44 9.84
C SER A 153 4.49 13.99 11.24
N TYR A 154 5.31 14.17 12.25
CA TYR A 154 4.92 13.91 13.64
C TYR A 154 3.75 14.78 14.12
N THR A 155 3.50 15.89 13.48
CA THR A 155 2.40 16.83 13.77
C THR A 155 1.22 16.68 12.82
N GLY A 156 1.31 15.76 11.84
CA GLY A 156 0.20 15.36 10.98
C GLY A 156 0.13 16.05 9.62
N GLU A 157 1.14 16.84 9.27
CA GLU A 157 1.23 17.43 7.92
C GLU A 157 1.58 16.36 6.89
N ALA A 158 1.03 16.50 5.69
CA ALA A 158 1.36 15.64 4.57
C ALA A 158 2.81 15.84 4.14
N LEU A 159 3.58 14.76 4.10
CA LEU A 159 4.95 14.72 3.57
C LEU A 159 5.03 13.92 2.26
N ASP A 160 3.90 13.61 1.65
CA ASP A 160 3.74 12.88 0.40
C ASP A 160 2.67 13.51 -0.50
N TYR A 161 2.53 12.96 -1.70
CA TYR A 161 1.49 13.37 -2.66
C TYR A 161 0.17 12.65 -2.45
N LYS A 162 0.17 11.48 -1.80
CA LYS A 162 -1.00 10.63 -1.63
C LYS A 162 -1.95 11.14 -0.54
N THR A 163 -1.44 11.67 0.55
CA THR A 163 -2.27 12.21 1.65
C THR A 163 -3.22 13.32 1.19
N PRO A 164 -2.77 14.35 0.44
CA PRO A 164 -3.68 15.35 -0.13
C PRO A 164 -4.72 14.75 -1.07
N LEU A 165 -4.34 13.77 -1.90
CA LEU A 165 -5.26 13.07 -2.81
C LEU A 165 -6.36 12.34 -2.03
N LEU A 166 -6.02 11.57 -1.01
CA LEU A 166 -6.99 10.83 -0.19
C LEU A 166 -7.93 11.78 0.55
N LYS A 167 -7.43 12.91 1.05
CA LYS A 167 -8.27 13.96 1.65
C LYS A 167 -9.24 14.57 0.63
N ALA A 168 -8.77 14.85 -0.59
CA ALA A 168 -9.60 15.37 -1.67
C ALA A 168 -10.70 14.39 -2.07
N LEU A 169 -10.35 13.09 -2.20
CA LEU A 169 -11.32 12.02 -2.49
C LEU A 169 -12.40 11.94 -1.41
N GLY A 170 -12.03 12.02 -0.14
CA GLY A 170 -12.99 12.03 0.97
C GLY A 170 -13.89 13.26 0.95
N ALA A 171 -13.38 14.43 0.62
CA ALA A 171 -14.16 15.66 0.50
C ALA A 171 -15.16 15.59 -0.67
N VAL A 172 -14.72 15.09 -1.82
CA VAL A 172 -15.58 14.89 -3.00
C VAL A 172 -16.68 13.86 -2.70
N ASP A 173 -16.33 12.72 -2.10
CA ASP A 173 -17.30 11.71 -1.69
C ASP A 173 -18.41 12.32 -0.81
N LYS A 174 -18.03 13.05 0.24
CA LYS A 174 -18.97 13.68 1.14
C LYS A 174 -19.91 14.64 0.40
N ALA A 175 -19.38 15.60 -0.33
CA ALA A 175 -20.16 16.61 -1.03
C ALA A 175 -21.07 16.01 -2.13
N ALA A 176 -20.52 15.11 -2.95
CA ALA A 176 -21.26 14.46 -4.01
C ALA A 176 -22.36 13.53 -3.48
N THR A 177 -22.10 12.81 -2.38
CA THR A 177 -23.11 11.96 -1.74
C THR A 177 -24.29 12.79 -1.20
N GLU A 178 -24.04 13.96 -0.62
CA GLU A 178 -25.10 14.88 -0.18
C GLU A 178 -25.98 15.34 -1.35
N VAL A 179 -25.38 15.68 -2.47
CA VAL A 179 -26.12 16.07 -3.69
C VAL A 179 -26.90 14.89 -4.27
N CYS A 180 -26.28 13.72 -4.41
CA CYS A 180 -26.94 12.54 -4.97
C CYS A 180 -28.13 12.08 -4.12
N LYS A 181 -28.08 12.24 -2.81
CA LYS A 181 -29.21 11.93 -1.91
C LYS A 181 -30.45 12.79 -2.14
N MET A 182 -30.33 13.95 -2.80
CA MET A 182 -31.49 14.76 -3.22
C MET A 182 -32.30 14.06 -4.32
N PHE A 183 -31.68 13.14 -5.06
CA PHE A 183 -32.30 12.37 -6.16
C PHE A 183 -32.61 10.93 -5.76
N ASP A 184 -31.71 10.30 -5.00
CA ASP A 184 -31.89 8.95 -4.45
C ASP A 184 -31.36 8.89 -2.99
N PRO A 185 -32.25 8.81 -1.98
CA PRO A 185 -31.87 8.77 -0.57
C PRO A 185 -31.09 7.52 -0.17
N ASN A 186 -31.04 6.49 -1.03
CA ASN A 186 -30.30 5.25 -0.75
C ASN A 186 -28.81 5.35 -1.11
N VAL A 187 -28.37 6.40 -1.80
CA VAL A 187 -26.95 6.62 -2.12
C VAL A 187 -26.15 6.77 -0.83
N LYS A 188 -25.13 5.93 -0.68
CA LYS A 188 -24.27 5.90 0.52
C LYS A 188 -22.91 6.49 0.29
N ARG A 189 -22.41 6.43 -0.94
CA ARG A 189 -21.07 6.86 -1.32
C ARG A 189 -20.98 7.19 -2.81
N VAL A 190 -20.10 8.13 -3.14
CA VAL A 190 -19.75 8.48 -4.52
C VAL A 190 -18.24 8.31 -4.70
N TYR A 191 -17.85 7.63 -5.75
CA TYR A 191 -16.44 7.38 -6.09
C TYR A 191 -16.00 8.26 -7.25
N ALA A 192 -14.81 8.85 -7.14
CA ALA A 192 -14.14 9.43 -8.28
C ALA A 192 -13.44 8.30 -9.06
N ASN A 193 -13.86 8.10 -10.30
CA ASN A 193 -13.22 7.13 -11.19
C ASN A 193 -12.13 7.81 -12.01
N LEU A 194 -11.00 7.12 -12.17
CA LEU A 194 -9.86 7.55 -12.97
C LEU A 194 -9.68 6.58 -14.15
N GLY A 195 -9.48 7.14 -15.35
CA GLY A 195 -8.98 6.38 -16.49
C GLY A 195 -7.47 6.48 -16.60
N TRP A 196 -6.81 5.38 -16.87
CA TRP A 196 -5.38 5.36 -17.12
C TRP A 196 -5.08 5.78 -18.55
N GLU A 197 -4.06 6.63 -18.73
CA GLU A 197 -3.46 6.97 -20.02
C GLU A 197 -1.98 6.61 -19.98
N GLN A 198 -1.45 6.23 -21.17
CA GLN A 198 -0.03 5.94 -21.33
C GLN A 198 0.53 6.82 -22.44
N GLU A 199 1.61 7.52 -22.11
CA GLU A 199 2.36 8.30 -23.10
C GLU A 199 3.75 7.67 -23.30
N TYR A 200 4.17 7.59 -24.57
CA TYR A 200 5.47 7.03 -24.93
C TYR A 200 6.22 7.99 -25.81
N PHE A 201 7.51 8.08 -25.57
CA PHE A 201 8.45 8.72 -26.46
C PHE A 201 9.45 7.71 -26.96
N LEU A 202 9.67 7.68 -28.27
CA LEU A 202 10.76 6.90 -28.85
C LEU A 202 12.05 7.68 -28.67
N VAL A 203 12.99 7.11 -27.94
CA VAL A 203 14.33 7.65 -27.76
C VAL A 203 15.36 6.71 -28.32
N VAL A 204 16.46 7.25 -28.83
CA VAL A 204 17.61 6.45 -29.23
C VAL A 204 18.24 5.86 -27.95
N THR A 205 18.47 4.56 -27.93
CA THR A 205 18.96 3.82 -26.75
C THR A 205 20.19 4.47 -26.09
N VAL A 206 21.08 5.06 -26.88
CA VAL A 206 22.29 5.75 -26.37
C VAL A 206 21.95 7.01 -25.58
N LEU A 207 20.75 7.56 -25.74
CA LEU A 207 20.31 8.77 -25.02
C LEU A 207 19.42 8.46 -23.81
N TYR A 208 19.16 7.19 -23.56
CA TYR A 208 18.31 6.74 -22.45
C TYR A 208 19.10 6.46 -21.16
N ASN A 209 20.43 6.32 -21.24
CA ASN A 209 21.30 6.03 -20.08
C ASN A 209 21.79 7.29 -19.39
#